data_e7c04d32e3e922f4099e81921e2f948f
#
_entry.id   e7c04d32e3e922f4099e81921e2f948f
#
_cell.length_a   1.000
_cell.length_b   1.000
_cell.length_c   1.000
_cell.angle_alpha   90.00
_cell.angle_beta   90.00
_cell.angle_gamma   90.00
#
_symmetry.space_group_name_H-M   'P 1'
#
loop_
_entity.id
_entity.type
_entity.pdbx_description
1 polymer ?
#
loop_
_entity_poly.entity_id
_entity_poly.type
_entity_poly.pdbx_seq_one_letter_code
_entity_poly.pdbx_strand_id
1 'polypeptide(L)'
;DYLHDSLDFNRDLIKNPEATFYGRVSGDSMIEAGICDGDIAVIDRSLQPSDGDIIVAFVNGEFTIKYIDLSHKPEGYIELRPANHAYSPIHIDADDNFRVWGVVVWTIKQWRR
;
A
#
# COMPACT_ATOMS: atom_id res chain seq x y z
N ASP A 1 21.84 -17.20 10.62
CA ASP A 1 21.55 -15.85 10.06
C ASP A 1 22.43 -14.82 10.71
N TYR A 2 22.96 -13.92 9.92
CA TYR A 2 23.75 -12.81 10.46
C TYR A 2 23.48 -11.55 9.69
N LEU A 3 23.76 -10.43 10.35
CA LEU A 3 23.59 -9.10 9.80
C LEU A 3 24.96 -8.47 9.59
N HIS A 4 25.13 -7.79 8.49
CA HIS A 4 26.34 -7.03 8.22
C HIS A 4 25.97 -5.69 7.60
N ASP A 5 26.76 -4.68 7.81
CA ASP A 5 26.56 -3.30 7.42
C ASP A 5 25.52 -2.55 8.25
N SER A 6 25.75 -1.28 8.39
CA SER A 6 24.75 -0.36 8.90
C SER A 6 23.81 0.05 7.78
N LEU A 7 22.56 0.27 8.13
CA LEU A 7 21.51 0.69 7.22
C LEU A 7 21.17 2.14 7.44
N ASP A 8 21.19 2.92 6.38
CA ASP A 8 20.68 4.29 6.36
C ASP A 8 19.40 4.28 5.51
N PHE A 9 18.25 4.47 6.14
CA PHE A 9 16.96 4.45 5.45
C PHE A 9 16.88 5.44 4.30
N ASN A 10 17.35 6.66 4.51
CA ASN A 10 17.29 7.69 3.48
C ASN A 10 18.16 7.34 2.27
N ARG A 11 19.35 6.81 2.53
CA ARG A 11 20.28 6.44 1.46
C ARG A 11 19.89 5.12 0.80
N ASP A 12 19.54 4.11 1.59
CA ASP A 12 19.49 2.73 1.13
C ASP A 12 18.08 2.30 0.69
N LEU A 13 17.03 2.86 1.29
CA LEU A 13 15.65 2.42 1.03
C LEU A 13 14.79 3.46 0.33
N ILE A 14 15.08 4.74 0.49
CA ILE A 14 14.26 5.81 -0.07
C ILE A 14 14.86 6.25 -1.39
N LYS A 15 14.19 5.91 -2.50
CA LYS A 15 14.69 6.23 -3.84
C LYS A 15 14.26 7.60 -4.32
N ASN A 16 13.11 8.08 -3.87
CA ASN A 16 12.50 9.33 -4.30
C ASN A 16 12.12 10.16 -3.07
N PRO A 17 13.11 10.79 -2.38
CA PRO A 17 12.85 11.43 -1.07
C PRO A 17 11.78 12.50 -1.11
N GLU A 18 11.70 13.27 -2.19
CA GLU A 18 10.73 14.37 -2.30
C GLU A 18 9.29 13.89 -2.46
N ALA A 19 9.11 12.64 -2.90
CA ALA A 19 7.80 12.04 -3.12
C ALA A 19 7.46 10.97 -2.09
N THR A 20 8.28 10.78 -1.07
CA THR A 20 8.11 9.72 -0.08
C THR A 20 7.46 10.25 1.19
N PHE A 21 6.39 9.59 1.59
CA PHE A 21 5.60 9.93 2.75
C PHE A 21 5.45 8.72 3.66
N TYR A 22 5.10 8.97 4.91
CA TYR A 22 4.90 7.93 5.91
C TYR A 22 3.48 8.00 6.42
N GLY A 23 2.88 6.84 6.65
CA GLY A 23 1.55 6.73 7.24
C GLY A 23 1.49 5.57 8.21
N ARG A 24 0.64 5.69 9.21
CA ARG A 24 0.40 4.61 10.16
C ARG A 24 -0.80 3.81 9.69
N VAL A 25 -0.63 2.48 9.63
CA VAL A 25 -1.69 1.57 9.21
C VAL A 25 -2.73 1.45 10.31
N SER A 26 -3.99 1.52 9.93
CA SER A 26 -5.13 1.31 10.82
C SER A 26 -5.97 0.16 10.29
N GLY A 27 -6.36 -0.75 11.17
CA GLY A 27 -7.19 -1.89 10.80
C GLY A 27 -6.40 -3.14 10.41
N ASP A 28 -7.10 -4.16 9.95
CA ASP A 28 -6.56 -5.50 9.75
C ASP A 28 -6.80 -6.06 8.34
N SER A 29 -7.22 -5.24 7.39
CA SER A 29 -7.56 -5.71 6.04
C SER A 29 -6.37 -6.27 5.26
N MET A 30 -5.14 -6.02 5.72
CA MET A 30 -3.92 -6.48 5.05
C MET A 30 -3.07 -7.40 5.93
N ILE A 31 -3.67 -8.01 6.95
CA ILE A 31 -2.95 -8.81 7.93
C ILE A 31 -2.29 -10.05 7.32
N GLU A 32 -2.90 -10.65 6.30
CA GLU A 32 -2.33 -11.83 5.62
C GLU A 32 -1.14 -11.48 4.73
N ALA A 33 -0.92 -10.21 4.44
CA ALA A 33 0.29 -9.70 3.78
C ALA A 33 1.38 -9.34 4.80
N GLY A 34 1.12 -9.52 6.10
CA GLY A 34 2.06 -9.13 7.15
C GLY A 34 1.99 -7.67 7.54
N ILE A 35 0.95 -6.94 7.12
CA ILE A 35 0.76 -5.53 7.46
C ILE A 35 -0.31 -5.45 8.54
N CYS A 36 0.10 -5.02 9.73
CA CYS A 36 -0.75 -4.99 10.91
C CYS A 36 -1.10 -3.57 11.33
N ASP A 37 -2.16 -3.46 12.11
CA ASP A 37 -2.53 -2.20 12.76
C ASP A 37 -1.33 -1.63 13.52
N GLY A 38 -1.05 -0.35 13.32
CA GLY A 38 0.08 0.34 13.95
C GLY A 38 1.40 0.28 13.18
N ASP A 39 1.51 -0.53 12.13
CA ASP A 39 2.70 -0.53 11.28
C ASP A 39 2.85 0.81 10.56
N ILE A 40 4.08 1.13 10.20
CA ILE A 40 4.37 2.32 9.41
C ILE A 40 4.50 1.91 7.95
N ALA A 41 3.68 2.49 7.10
CA ALA A 41 3.81 2.35 5.65
C ALA A 41 4.68 3.48 5.10
N VAL A 42 5.65 3.12 4.28
CA VAL A 42 6.48 4.06 3.53
C VAL A 42 5.93 4.09 2.10
N ILE A 43 5.51 5.26 1.66
CA ILE A 43 4.68 5.44 0.47
C ILE A 43 5.40 6.36 -0.51
N ASP A 44 5.61 5.88 -1.72
CA ASP A 44 6.20 6.66 -2.80
C ASP A 44 5.10 7.15 -3.73
N ARG A 45 4.90 8.46 -3.78
CA ARG A 45 3.86 9.08 -4.59
C ARG A 45 4.28 9.35 -6.03
N SER A 46 5.54 9.14 -6.38
CA SER A 46 6.03 9.34 -7.74
C SER A 46 5.83 8.11 -8.63
N LEU A 47 5.55 6.95 -8.05
CA LEU A 47 5.45 5.71 -8.80
C LEU A 47 4.07 5.53 -9.43
N GLN A 48 4.07 5.05 -10.68
CA GLN A 48 2.87 4.53 -11.31
C GLN A 48 2.66 3.10 -10.80
N PRO A 49 1.50 2.75 -10.24
CA PRO A 49 1.30 1.39 -9.74
C PRO A 49 1.29 0.35 -10.85
N SER A 50 1.91 -0.78 -10.56
CA SER A 50 1.83 -1.99 -11.37
C SER A 50 0.80 -2.93 -10.77
N ASP A 51 0.27 -3.83 -11.59
CA ASP A 51 -0.68 -4.84 -11.11
C ASP A 51 -0.06 -5.64 -9.96
N GLY A 52 -0.81 -5.79 -8.88
CA GLY A 52 -0.35 -6.50 -7.69
C GLY A 52 0.41 -5.65 -6.68
N ASP A 53 0.68 -4.38 -6.98
CA ASP A 53 1.28 -3.48 -5.98
C ASP A 53 0.33 -3.25 -4.81
N ILE A 54 0.91 -2.95 -3.65
CA ILE A 54 0.16 -2.44 -2.51
C ILE A 54 0.13 -0.92 -2.63
N ILE A 55 -1.06 -0.36 -2.62
CA ILE A 55 -1.24 1.09 -2.79
C ILE A 55 -2.01 1.68 -1.61
N VAL A 56 -1.83 2.98 -1.42
CA VAL A 56 -2.77 3.81 -0.68
C VAL A 56 -3.65 4.49 -1.70
N ALA A 57 -4.95 4.31 -1.58
CA ALA A 57 -5.93 4.87 -2.49
C ALA A 57 -6.96 5.69 -1.74
N PHE A 58 -7.52 6.66 -2.47
CA PHE A 58 -8.67 7.43 -2.01
C PHE A 58 -9.89 6.92 -2.78
N VAL A 59 -10.87 6.40 -2.05
CA VAL A 59 -12.06 5.77 -2.63
C VAL A 59 -13.29 6.37 -1.98
N ASN A 60 -14.07 7.09 -2.78
CA ASN A 60 -15.37 7.63 -2.34
C ASN A 60 -15.31 8.34 -0.98
N GLY A 61 -14.29 9.15 -0.77
CA GLY A 61 -14.11 9.95 0.43
C GLY A 61 -13.24 9.36 1.52
N GLU A 62 -12.70 8.16 1.34
CA GLU A 62 -11.91 7.48 2.37
C GLU A 62 -10.58 6.96 1.81
N PHE A 63 -9.54 7.00 2.65
CA PHE A 63 -8.27 6.36 2.34
C PHE A 63 -8.31 4.88 2.71
N THR A 64 -7.67 4.06 1.87
CA THR A 64 -7.52 2.64 2.14
C THR A 64 -6.16 2.15 1.64
N ILE A 65 -5.66 1.08 2.26
CA ILE A 65 -4.45 0.38 1.81
C ILE A 65 -4.88 -1.01 1.33
N LYS A 66 -4.54 -1.35 0.08
CA LYS A 66 -4.98 -2.60 -0.57
C LYS A 66 -4.01 -2.97 -1.68
N TYR A 67 -4.05 -4.24 -2.12
CA TYR A 67 -3.50 -4.59 -3.42
C TYR A 67 -4.34 -3.98 -4.52
N ILE A 68 -3.70 -3.49 -5.58
CA ILE A 68 -4.41 -3.10 -6.80
C ILE A 68 -4.42 -4.27 -7.79
N ASP A 69 -5.60 -4.60 -8.30
CA ASP A 69 -5.79 -5.63 -9.33
C ASP A 69 -6.25 -4.94 -10.61
N LEU A 70 -5.35 -4.89 -11.59
CA LEU A 70 -5.58 -4.25 -12.89
C LEU A 70 -6.02 -5.24 -13.97
N SER A 71 -6.19 -6.51 -13.61
CA SER A 71 -6.48 -7.57 -14.60
C SER A 71 -7.83 -7.42 -15.30
N HIS A 72 -8.75 -6.66 -14.70
CA HIS A 72 -10.10 -6.44 -15.28
C HIS A 72 -10.24 -5.13 -16.04
N LYS A 73 -9.13 -4.39 -16.27
CA LYS A 73 -9.19 -3.13 -17.03
C LYS A 73 -9.85 -3.29 -18.41
N PRO A 74 -9.60 -4.35 -19.17
CA PRO A 74 -10.29 -4.54 -20.45
C PRO A 74 -11.81 -4.66 -20.32
N GLU A 75 -12.32 -5.03 -19.15
CA GLU A 75 -13.74 -5.16 -18.84
C GLU A 75 -14.33 -3.88 -18.23
N GLY A 76 -13.52 -2.83 -18.08
CA GLY A 76 -13.98 -1.53 -17.64
C GLY A 76 -13.92 -1.29 -16.13
N TYR A 77 -13.23 -2.12 -15.36
CA TYR A 77 -13.10 -1.92 -13.92
C TYR A 77 -11.77 -2.42 -13.38
N ILE A 78 -11.46 -2.03 -12.17
CA ILE A 78 -10.35 -2.57 -11.39
C ILE A 78 -10.88 -3.03 -10.03
N GLU A 79 -10.07 -3.79 -9.30
CA GLU A 79 -10.39 -4.17 -7.94
C GLU A 79 -9.28 -3.75 -6.99
N LEU A 80 -9.68 -3.40 -5.78
CA LEU A 80 -8.78 -3.24 -4.65
C LEU A 80 -8.96 -4.45 -3.75
N ARG A 81 -7.91 -5.25 -3.60
CA ARG A 81 -8.01 -6.54 -2.95
C ARG A 81 -7.40 -6.51 -1.56
N PRO A 82 -8.15 -6.90 -0.53
CA PRO A 82 -7.61 -7.05 0.81
C PRO A 82 -6.70 -8.27 0.89
N ALA A 83 -5.81 -8.29 1.86
CA ALA A 83 -5.07 -9.46 2.27
C ALA A 83 -5.64 -9.98 3.60
N ASN A 84 -6.92 -10.31 3.58
CA ASN A 84 -7.66 -10.84 4.71
C ASN A 84 -8.95 -11.47 4.16
N HIS A 85 -9.11 -12.77 4.37
CA HIS A 85 -10.25 -13.52 3.84
C HIS A 85 -11.60 -13.09 4.44
N ALA A 86 -11.58 -12.34 5.54
CA ALA A 86 -12.80 -11.80 6.15
C ALA A 86 -13.36 -10.58 5.40
N TYR A 87 -12.61 -10.03 4.45
CA TYR A 87 -13.02 -8.86 3.68
C TYR A 87 -13.15 -9.21 2.21
N SER A 88 -14.06 -8.52 1.52
CA SER A 88 -14.27 -8.69 0.08
C SER A 88 -13.47 -7.66 -0.73
N PRO A 89 -13.09 -7.99 -1.98
CA PRO A 89 -12.52 -6.99 -2.89
C PRO A 89 -13.47 -5.82 -3.11
N ILE A 90 -12.89 -4.64 -3.33
CA ILE A 90 -13.63 -3.43 -3.64
C ILE A 90 -13.62 -3.26 -5.16
N HIS A 91 -14.80 -3.26 -5.78
CA HIS A 91 -14.98 -2.99 -7.20
C HIS A 91 -14.91 -1.49 -7.46
N ILE A 92 -14.07 -1.08 -8.43
CA ILE A 92 -13.90 0.32 -8.82
C ILE A 92 -14.18 0.45 -10.32
N ASP A 93 -15.14 1.29 -10.68
CA ASP A 93 -15.44 1.59 -12.07
C ASP A 93 -15.52 3.11 -12.29
N ALA A 94 -15.98 3.51 -13.48
CA ALA A 94 -16.00 4.93 -13.86
C ALA A 94 -16.94 5.80 -13.01
N ASP A 95 -17.89 5.19 -12.28
CA ASP A 95 -18.80 5.91 -11.41
C ASP A 95 -18.22 6.22 -10.03
N ASP A 96 -17.09 5.59 -9.69
CA ASP A 96 -16.44 5.79 -8.41
C ASP A 96 -15.51 6.99 -8.42
N ASN A 97 -15.44 7.69 -7.29
CA ASN A 97 -14.43 8.70 -7.05
C ASN A 97 -13.18 8.00 -6.51
N PHE A 98 -12.27 7.66 -7.42
CA PHE A 98 -11.09 6.86 -7.11
C PHE A 98 -9.82 7.57 -7.55
N ARG A 99 -8.80 7.48 -6.69
CA ARG A 99 -7.49 8.04 -6.97
C ARG A 99 -6.42 7.22 -6.24
N VAL A 100 -5.37 6.83 -6.97
CA VAL A 100 -4.17 6.27 -6.32
C VAL A 100 -3.43 7.43 -5.66
N TRP A 101 -3.22 7.32 -4.36
CA TRP A 101 -2.46 8.33 -3.62
C TRP A 101 -0.95 8.04 -3.68
N GLY A 102 -0.57 6.78 -3.57
CA GLY A 102 0.82 6.36 -3.68
C GLY A 102 0.99 4.86 -3.59
N VAL A 103 2.21 4.40 -3.86
CA VAL A 103 2.58 2.99 -3.81
C VAL A 103 3.33 2.72 -2.52
N VAL A 104 2.92 1.70 -1.79
CA VAL A 104 3.61 1.28 -0.56
C VAL A 104 4.87 0.52 -0.97
N VAL A 105 6.03 1.04 -0.60
CA VAL A 105 7.33 0.46 -0.97
C VAL A 105 7.99 -0.29 0.17
N TRP A 106 7.69 0.08 1.40
CA TRP A 106 8.18 -0.57 2.62
C TRP A 106 7.12 -0.49 3.71
N THR A 107 7.18 -1.42 4.64
CA THR A 107 6.49 -1.30 5.93
C THR A 107 7.49 -1.52 7.05
N ILE A 108 7.28 -0.83 8.15
CA ILE A 108 8.14 -0.88 9.33
C ILE A 108 7.31 -1.31 10.52
N LYS A 109 7.76 -2.35 11.18
CA LYS A 109 7.09 -2.91 12.33
C LYS A 109 7.94 -2.70 13.58
N GLN A 110 7.35 -2.10 14.59
CA GLN A 110 8.02 -1.87 15.86
C GLN A 110 7.72 -3.04 16.81
N TRP A 111 8.77 -3.72 17.25
CA TRP A 111 8.63 -4.88 18.15
C TRP A 111 8.83 -4.51 19.62
N ARG A 112 9.59 -3.48 19.87
CA ARG A 112 9.85 -3.02 21.25
C ARG A 112 9.39 -1.58 21.42
N ARG A 113 8.50 -1.40 22.40
CA ARG A 113 7.92 -0.10 22.70
C ARG A 113 8.68 0.61 23.82
#